data_b68667c27a6c25bd204d0dd5117d7b73
#
_entry.id   b68667c27a6c25bd204d0dd5117d7b73
#
_cell.length_a   1.000
_cell.length_b   1.000
_cell.length_c   1.000
_cell.angle_alpha   90.00
_cell.angle_beta   90.00
_cell.angle_gamma   90.00
#
_symmetry.space_group_name_H-M   'P 1'
#
loop_
_entity.id
_entity.type
_entity.pdbx_description
1 polymer ?
#
loop_
_entity_poly.entity_id
_entity_poly.type
_entity_poly.pdbx_seq_one_letter_code
_entity_poly.pdbx_strand_id
1 'polypeptide(L)'
;MSVRSWLQDHPAPLVVAWKLTEAVFKPFKPVFERVGIERSSWLMNPFEHTVKHLLFNCQQCGQCVLHYTGFTCPMTCPKTLRNGPCGGVRLNGKCEVYPERDCVWVKAWERAPKTPYAHEMFRLNPPVDWRLLGLATWVTMPTGRDQITTGVEKGVRYADEVLEVKK
;
A
#
# COMPACT_ATOMS: atom_id res chain seq x y z
N MET A 1 -16.79 -17.65 -4.10
CA MET A 1 -15.54 -16.85 -3.99
C MET A 1 -15.46 -15.90 -5.15
N SER A 2 -15.19 -14.62 -4.89
CA SER A 2 -14.97 -13.66 -5.97
C SER A 2 -13.58 -13.91 -6.59
N VAL A 3 -13.42 -13.69 -7.91
CA VAL A 3 -12.12 -13.72 -8.60
C VAL A 3 -11.08 -12.85 -7.90
N ARG A 4 -11.51 -11.70 -7.40
CA ARG A 4 -10.70 -10.78 -6.59
C ARG A 4 -10.16 -11.45 -5.32
N SER A 5 -11.00 -12.11 -4.54
CA SER A 5 -10.58 -12.80 -3.31
C SER A 5 -9.60 -13.92 -3.64
N TRP A 6 -9.87 -14.69 -4.68
CA TRP A 6 -9.00 -15.76 -5.12
C TRP A 6 -7.60 -15.26 -5.51
N LEU A 7 -7.50 -14.18 -6.31
CA LEU A 7 -6.23 -13.56 -6.70
C LEU A 7 -5.43 -13.06 -5.48
N GLN A 8 -6.10 -12.47 -4.50
CA GLN A 8 -5.46 -11.98 -3.29
C GLN A 8 -4.98 -13.13 -2.38
N ASP A 9 -5.67 -14.26 -2.39
CA ASP A 9 -5.27 -15.44 -1.62
C ASP A 9 -4.17 -16.26 -2.32
N HIS A 10 -3.97 -16.03 -3.65
CA HIS A 10 -2.91 -16.59 -4.47
C HIS A 10 -2.05 -15.47 -5.08
N PRO A 11 -1.21 -14.79 -4.28
CA PRO A 11 -0.59 -13.53 -4.68
C PRO A 11 0.53 -13.63 -5.71
N ALA A 12 0.96 -14.82 -6.14
CA ALA A 12 2.06 -14.99 -7.07
C ALA A 12 1.92 -14.17 -8.38
N PRO A 13 0.77 -14.18 -9.09
CA PRO A 13 0.59 -13.33 -10.27
C PRO A 13 0.60 -11.83 -9.93
N LEU A 14 0.11 -11.45 -8.74
CA LEU A 14 0.14 -10.06 -8.29
C LEU A 14 1.56 -9.59 -7.98
N VAL A 15 2.41 -10.47 -7.44
CA VAL A 15 3.84 -10.19 -7.22
C VAL A 15 4.55 -9.94 -8.55
N VAL A 16 4.28 -10.76 -9.57
CA VAL A 16 4.86 -10.56 -10.91
C VAL A 16 4.39 -9.24 -11.50
N ALA A 17 3.09 -8.98 -11.47
CA ALA A 17 2.52 -7.72 -11.98
C ALA A 17 3.10 -6.50 -11.25
N TRP A 18 3.30 -6.59 -9.93
CA TRP A 18 3.93 -5.53 -9.13
C TRP A 18 5.37 -5.26 -9.59
N LYS A 19 6.20 -6.31 -9.69
CA LYS A 19 7.60 -6.18 -10.15
C LYS A 19 7.69 -5.60 -11.56
N LEU A 20 6.81 -6.02 -12.46
CA LEU A 20 6.73 -5.46 -13.81
C LEU A 20 6.36 -3.97 -13.78
N THR A 21 5.39 -3.59 -12.96
CA THR A 21 5.00 -2.19 -12.79
C THR A 21 6.19 -1.35 -12.29
N GLU A 22 6.90 -1.82 -11.26
CA GLU A 22 8.11 -1.14 -10.77
C GLU A 22 9.19 -1.03 -11.86
N ALA A 23 9.46 -2.11 -12.58
CA ALA A 23 10.46 -2.12 -13.65
C ALA A 23 10.12 -1.14 -14.78
N VAL A 24 8.83 -1.02 -15.12
CA VAL A 24 8.35 -0.10 -16.16
C VAL A 24 8.42 1.36 -15.70
N PHE A 25 7.93 1.67 -14.49
CA PHE A 25 7.78 3.07 -14.07
C PHE A 25 9.03 3.67 -13.41
N LYS A 26 9.89 2.86 -12.82
CA LYS A 26 11.12 3.34 -12.18
C LYS A 26 12.03 4.18 -13.11
N PRO A 27 12.29 3.79 -14.37
CA PRO A 27 13.11 4.61 -15.29
C PRO A 27 12.45 5.92 -15.71
N PHE A 28 11.13 6.06 -15.58
CA PHE A 28 10.42 7.30 -15.91
C PHE A 28 10.50 8.39 -14.84
N LYS A 29 11.18 8.12 -13.70
CA LYS A 29 11.38 9.11 -12.63
C LYS A 29 11.78 10.50 -13.14
N PRO A 30 12.85 10.68 -13.97
CA PRO A 30 13.26 12.00 -14.45
C PRO A 30 12.20 12.68 -15.33
N VAL A 31 11.39 11.90 -16.04
CA VAL A 31 10.28 12.44 -16.83
C VAL A 31 9.18 12.98 -15.91
N PHE A 32 8.80 12.23 -14.88
CA PHE A 32 7.78 12.64 -13.93
C PHE A 32 8.19 13.89 -13.13
N GLU A 33 9.47 14.01 -12.77
CA GLU A 33 10.01 15.19 -12.10
C GLU A 33 10.01 16.42 -13.03
N ARG A 34 10.32 16.24 -14.33
CA ARG A 34 10.34 17.34 -15.32
C ARG A 34 8.94 17.82 -15.70
N VAL A 35 8.01 16.90 -15.91
CA VAL A 35 6.61 17.23 -16.27
C VAL A 35 5.83 17.77 -15.09
N GLY A 36 6.19 17.34 -13.91
CA GLY A 36 5.49 17.60 -12.64
C GLY A 36 4.62 16.42 -12.21
N ILE A 37 4.70 16.11 -10.91
CA ILE A 37 4.02 14.94 -10.32
C ILE A 37 2.51 15.01 -10.51
N GLU A 38 1.91 16.18 -10.33
CA GLU A 38 0.46 16.37 -10.45
C GLU A 38 -0.04 16.14 -11.87
N ARG A 39 0.64 16.71 -12.88
CA ARG A 39 0.28 16.54 -14.29
C ARG A 39 0.45 15.09 -14.74
N SER A 40 1.56 14.48 -14.39
CA SER A 40 1.83 13.07 -14.69
C SER A 40 0.79 12.17 -14.03
N SER A 41 0.43 12.45 -12.78
CA SER A 41 -0.59 11.71 -12.05
C SER A 41 -1.97 11.87 -12.67
N TRP A 42 -2.35 13.07 -13.11
CA TRP A 42 -3.62 13.30 -13.76
C TRP A 42 -3.81 12.43 -15.01
N LEU A 43 -2.75 12.27 -15.79
CA LEU A 43 -2.76 11.44 -17.00
C LEU A 43 -2.84 9.93 -16.66
N MET A 44 -2.08 9.49 -15.65
CA MET A 44 -1.95 8.07 -15.30
C MET A 44 -3.09 7.55 -14.42
N ASN A 45 -3.68 8.44 -13.62
CA ASN A 45 -4.60 8.08 -12.55
C ASN A 45 -5.87 7.34 -13.01
N PRO A 46 -6.57 7.71 -14.10
CA PRO A 46 -7.77 7.00 -14.52
C PRO A 46 -7.52 5.52 -14.76
N PHE A 47 -6.40 5.20 -15.40
CA PHE A 47 -6.04 3.82 -15.68
C PHE A 47 -5.59 3.06 -14.41
N GLU A 48 -4.68 3.65 -13.65
CA GLU A 48 -4.20 3.05 -12.39
C GLU A 48 -5.36 2.81 -11.42
N HIS A 49 -6.22 3.82 -11.24
CA HIS A 49 -7.36 3.72 -10.34
C HIS A 49 -8.31 2.61 -10.75
N THR A 50 -8.68 2.53 -12.02
CA THR A 50 -9.60 1.50 -12.52
C THR A 50 -9.06 0.10 -12.22
N VAL A 51 -7.79 -0.16 -12.55
CA VAL A 51 -7.16 -1.48 -12.31
C VAL A 51 -7.07 -1.78 -10.81
N LYS A 52 -6.58 -0.83 -10.02
CA LYS A 52 -6.39 -1.04 -8.57
C LYS A 52 -7.71 -1.07 -7.80
N HIS A 53 -8.71 -0.30 -8.24
CA HIS A 53 -10.03 -0.34 -7.63
C HIS A 53 -10.70 -1.69 -7.86
N LEU A 54 -10.67 -2.18 -9.10
CA LEU A 54 -11.23 -3.48 -9.45
C LEU A 54 -10.58 -4.62 -8.66
N LEU A 55 -9.25 -4.63 -8.54
CA LEU A 55 -8.49 -5.71 -7.90
C LEU A 55 -8.41 -5.58 -6.38
N PHE A 56 -8.32 -4.37 -5.82
CA PHE A 56 -7.98 -4.17 -4.41
C PHE A 56 -8.92 -3.21 -3.67
N ASN A 57 -9.95 -2.67 -4.32
CA ASN A 57 -10.79 -1.59 -3.79
C ASN A 57 -9.96 -0.35 -3.36
N CYS A 58 -9.05 0.05 -4.22
CA CYS A 58 -8.11 1.14 -3.97
C CYS A 58 -8.84 2.44 -3.63
N GLN A 59 -8.38 3.13 -2.59
CA GLN A 59 -8.91 4.42 -2.12
C GLN A 59 -8.06 5.61 -2.59
N GLN A 60 -7.17 5.43 -3.55
CA GLN A 60 -6.33 6.47 -4.15
C GLN A 60 -5.58 7.35 -3.15
N CYS A 61 -5.05 6.80 -2.09
CA CYS A 61 -4.34 7.57 -1.06
C CYS A 61 -2.99 8.15 -1.51
N GLY A 62 -2.50 7.79 -2.72
CA GLY A 62 -1.21 8.26 -3.25
C GLY A 62 0.04 7.67 -2.57
N GLN A 63 -0.12 6.86 -1.53
CA GLN A 63 0.94 6.23 -0.74
C GLN A 63 0.71 4.72 -0.64
N CYS A 64 1.06 3.98 -1.71
CA CYS A 64 0.71 2.58 -1.84
C CYS A 64 1.59 1.68 -0.97
N VAL A 65 0.96 0.83 -0.19
CA VAL A 65 1.60 -0.19 0.67
C VAL A 65 1.10 -1.61 0.37
N LEU A 66 0.52 -1.81 -0.80
CA LEU A 66 -0.12 -3.08 -1.18
C LEU A 66 0.84 -4.27 -1.07
N HIS A 67 2.10 -4.11 -1.49
CA HIS A 67 3.07 -5.20 -1.46
C HIS A 67 3.45 -5.59 -0.02
N TYR A 68 3.47 -4.64 0.94
CA TYR A 68 3.72 -4.93 2.36
C TYR A 68 2.57 -5.70 3.02
N THR A 69 1.36 -5.49 2.55
CA THR A 69 0.13 -5.99 3.16
C THR A 69 -0.48 -7.18 2.42
N GLY A 70 0.36 -7.95 1.71
CA GLY A 70 -0.09 -9.11 0.95
C GLY A 70 -1.20 -8.78 -0.05
N PHE A 71 -1.06 -7.67 -0.78
CA PHE A 71 -2.04 -7.15 -1.73
C PHE A 71 -3.44 -6.89 -1.15
N THR A 72 -3.49 -6.58 0.15
CA THR A 72 -4.71 -6.15 0.84
C THR A 72 -4.62 -4.66 1.15
N CYS A 73 -5.48 -3.83 0.55
CA CYS A 73 -5.41 -2.38 0.72
C CYS A 73 -5.83 -1.96 2.14
N PRO A 74 -4.94 -1.44 3.00
CA PRO A 74 -5.28 -1.05 4.37
C PRO A 74 -6.21 0.16 4.44
N MET A 75 -6.27 0.98 3.38
CA MET A 75 -7.20 2.11 3.29
C MET A 75 -8.67 1.68 3.14
N THR A 76 -8.94 0.38 2.96
CA THR A 76 -10.31 -0.17 3.05
C THR A 76 -10.76 -0.41 4.48
N CYS A 77 -9.86 -0.26 5.46
CA CYS A 77 -10.21 -0.24 6.86
C CYS A 77 -11.09 0.99 7.18
N PRO A 78 -12.25 0.84 7.84
CA PRO A 78 -13.12 1.98 8.16
C PRO A 78 -12.47 3.04 9.06
N LYS A 79 -11.41 2.65 9.78
CA LYS A 79 -10.59 3.56 10.60
C LYS A 79 -9.33 4.06 9.87
N THR A 80 -9.16 3.73 8.60
CA THR A 80 -8.01 4.12 7.76
C THR A 80 -6.63 3.85 8.39
N LEU A 81 -6.53 2.78 9.18
CA LEU A 81 -5.28 2.41 9.86
C LEU A 81 -4.27 1.83 8.88
N ARG A 82 -3.02 2.29 8.95
CA ARG A 82 -1.94 1.88 8.04
C ARG A 82 -0.85 1.03 8.70
N ASN A 83 -0.80 0.95 10.01
CA ASN A 83 0.27 0.31 10.77
C ASN A 83 -0.23 -0.80 11.69
N GLY A 84 -1.23 -1.53 11.26
CA GLY A 84 -1.75 -2.68 12.00
C GLY A 84 -3.22 -2.56 12.42
N PRO A 85 -3.74 -3.58 13.07
CA PRO A 85 -5.13 -3.63 13.52
C PRO A 85 -5.37 -2.68 14.71
N CYS A 86 -6.64 -2.29 14.90
CA CYS A 86 -7.05 -1.34 15.93
C CYS A 86 -7.24 -1.95 17.33
N GLY A 87 -6.95 -3.21 17.54
CA GLY A 87 -7.28 -3.91 18.78
C GLY A 87 -8.77 -4.27 18.97
N GLY A 88 -9.67 -3.71 18.14
CA GLY A 88 -11.10 -4.05 18.15
C GLY A 88 -11.47 -5.22 17.22
N VAL A 89 -10.50 -5.99 16.81
CA VAL A 89 -10.75 -7.22 16.03
C VAL A 89 -11.48 -8.22 16.92
N ARG A 90 -12.62 -8.71 16.44
CA ARG A 90 -13.42 -9.68 17.17
C ARG A 90 -12.75 -11.05 17.16
N LEU A 91 -13.09 -11.92 18.12
CA LEU A 91 -12.55 -13.27 18.24
C LEU A 91 -12.71 -14.11 16.95
N ASN A 92 -13.72 -13.83 16.15
CA ASN A 92 -13.97 -14.47 14.86
C ASN A 92 -13.23 -13.81 13.68
N GLY A 93 -12.29 -12.89 13.93
CA GLY A 93 -11.54 -12.18 12.90
C GLY A 93 -12.30 -11.05 12.21
N LYS A 94 -13.52 -10.74 12.65
CA LYS A 94 -14.36 -9.70 12.04
C LYS A 94 -14.01 -8.30 12.56
N CYS A 95 -14.38 -7.29 11.73
CA CYS A 95 -14.22 -5.90 12.09
C CYS A 95 -15.20 -5.47 13.17
N GLU A 96 -14.78 -4.62 14.12
CA GLU A 96 -15.68 -4.09 15.14
C GLU A 96 -16.70 -3.09 14.58
N VAL A 97 -16.28 -2.31 13.55
CA VAL A 97 -17.15 -1.30 12.93
C VAL A 97 -18.15 -1.93 11.97
N TYR A 98 -17.70 -2.91 11.18
CA TYR A 98 -18.53 -3.66 10.24
C TYR A 98 -18.47 -5.15 10.56
N PRO A 99 -19.32 -5.65 11.47
CA PRO A 99 -19.28 -7.04 11.96
C PRO A 99 -19.46 -8.11 10.89
N GLU A 100 -20.04 -7.74 9.75
CA GLU A 100 -20.22 -8.62 8.59
C GLU A 100 -18.94 -8.81 7.76
N ARG A 101 -17.94 -7.92 7.94
CA ARG A 101 -16.68 -7.94 7.18
C ARG A 101 -15.54 -8.53 7.99
N ASP A 102 -14.66 -9.24 7.32
CA ASP A 102 -13.38 -9.64 7.91
C ASP A 102 -12.49 -8.40 8.13
N CYS A 103 -11.70 -8.43 9.20
CA CYS A 103 -10.74 -7.37 9.43
C CYS A 103 -9.68 -7.34 8.32
N VAL A 104 -9.48 -6.16 7.76
CA VAL A 104 -8.51 -5.94 6.67
C VAL A 104 -7.10 -6.35 7.08
N TRP A 105 -6.73 -6.08 8.33
CA TRP A 105 -5.40 -6.38 8.85
C TRP A 105 -5.21 -7.87 9.17
N VAL A 106 -6.25 -8.58 9.57
CA VAL A 106 -6.21 -10.05 9.69
C VAL A 106 -5.95 -10.67 8.32
N LYS A 107 -6.67 -10.22 7.27
CA LYS A 107 -6.41 -10.69 5.90
C LYS A 107 -5.01 -10.32 5.39
N ALA A 108 -4.53 -9.12 5.70
CA ALA A 108 -3.18 -8.72 5.35
C ALA A 108 -2.14 -9.64 6.01
N TRP A 109 -2.33 -9.95 7.30
CA TRP A 109 -1.48 -10.87 8.04
C TRP A 109 -1.46 -12.29 7.48
N GLU A 110 -2.60 -12.82 7.05
CA GLU A 110 -2.73 -14.15 6.45
C GLU A 110 -2.09 -14.24 5.06
N ARG A 111 -2.07 -13.11 4.32
CA ARG A 111 -1.62 -13.05 2.92
C ARG A 111 -0.16 -12.64 2.77
N ALA A 112 0.34 -11.73 3.59
CA ALA A 112 1.70 -11.22 3.50
C ALA A 112 2.77 -12.34 3.51
N PRO A 113 2.68 -13.39 4.35
CA PRO A 113 3.64 -14.50 4.34
C PRO A 113 3.73 -15.26 3.00
N LYS A 114 2.71 -15.16 2.17
CA LYS A 114 2.68 -15.79 0.83
C LYS A 114 3.41 -14.96 -0.23
N THR A 115 3.98 -13.82 0.15
CA THR A 115 4.70 -12.90 -0.74
C THR A 115 6.16 -12.76 -0.31
N PRO A 116 7.07 -12.40 -1.22
CA PRO A 116 8.47 -12.14 -0.87
C PRO A 116 8.66 -10.89 0.00
N TYR A 117 7.61 -10.10 0.20
CA TYR A 117 7.62 -8.84 0.96
C TYR A 117 7.14 -9.00 2.41
N ALA A 118 6.98 -10.23 2.91
CA ALA A 118 6.44 -10.53 4.24
C ALA A 118 7.14 -9.75 5.38
N HIS A 119 8.46 -9.63 5.30
CA HIS A 119 9.27 -8.89 6.28
C HIS A 119 8.98 -7.39 6.32
N GLU A 120 8.53 -6.82 5.19
CA GLU A 120 8.22 -5.39 5.10
C GLU A 120 6.89 -5.03 5.79
N MET A 121 6.07 -6.02 6.13
CA MET A 121 4.83 -5.81 6.87
C MET A 121 5.06 -5.20 8.28
N PHE A 122 6.24 -5.42 8.84
CA PHE A 122 6.65 -4.87 10.14
C PHE A 122 7.22 -3.45 10.04
N ARG A 123 7.38 -2.95 8.82
CA ARG A 123 7.85 -1.59 8.59
C ARG A 123 6.79 -0.58 9.01
N LEU A 124 7.21 0.43 9.78
CA LEU A 124 6.35 1.54 10.15
C LEU A 124 6.12 2.45 8.91
N ASN A 125 4.87 2.53 8.48
CA ASN A 125 4.52 3.43 7.39
C ASN A 125 4.40 4.87 7.90
N PRO A 126 4.76 5.87 7.08
CA PRO A 126 4.55 7.26 7.44
C PRO A 126 3.04 7.56 7.60
N PRO A 127 2.69 8.62 8.32
CA PRO A 127 1.32 9.12 8.39
C PRO A 127 0.74 9.39 7.00
N VAL A 128 -0.57 9.26 6.85
CA VAL A 128 -1.24 9.56 5.58
C VAL A 128 -1.06 11.05 5.25
N ASP A 129 -0.46 11.33 4.11
CA ASP A 129 -0.41 12.67 3.55
C ASP A 129 -1.62 12.88 2.62
N TRP A 130 -2.64 13.52 3.12
CA TRP A 130 -3.88 13.77 2.39
C TRP A 130 -3.72 14.64 1.15
N ARG A 131 -2.58 15.35 1.00
CA ARG A 131 -2.25 16.11 -0.22
C ARG A 131 -1.97 15.19 -1.41
N LEU A 132 -1.65 13.92 -1.15
CA LEU A 132 -1.41 12.90 -2.16
C LEU A 132 -2.69 12.18 -2.60
N LEU A 133 -3.82 12.48 -1.95
CA LEU A 133 -5.10 11.87 -2.29
C LEU A 133 -5.45 12.18 -3.76
N GLY A 134 -5.74 11.14 -4.51
CA GLY A 134 -6.04 11.25 -5.93
C GLY A 134 -4.82 11.24 -6.85
N LEU A 135 -3.59 11.24 -6.33
CA LEU A 135 -2.40 11.09 -7.15
C LEU A 135 -2.13 9.61 -7.50
N ALA A 136 -1.59 9.42 -8.69
CA ALA A 136 -1.20 8.09 -9.16
C ALA A 136 0.05 7.58 -8.42
N THR A 137 -0.04 6.41 -7.83
CA THR A 137 1.11 5.81 -7.10
C THR A 137 2.19 5.31 -8.05
N TRP A 138 1.87 5.06 -9.30
CA TRP A 138 2.87 4.78 -10.35
C TRP A 138 3.77 5.99 -10.64
N VAL A 139 3.38 7.18 -10.18
CA VAL A 139 4.18 8.42 -10.26
C VAL A 139 4.80 8.74 -8.90
N THR A 140 4.04 8.65 -7.81
CA THR A 140 4.52 9.05 -6.47
C THR A 140 5.59 8.11 -5.92
N MET A 141 5.48 6.79 -6.17
CA MET A 141 6.48 5.81 -5.69
C MET A 141 7.84 5.95 -6.38
N PRO A 142 7.97 5.96 -7.73
CA PRO A 142 9.27 6.14 -8.37
C PRO A 142 9.95 7.45 -8.04
N THR A 143 9.18 8.51 -7.82
CA THR A 143 9.70 9.82 -7.42
C THR A 143 10.04 9.92 -5.93
N GLY A 144 9.62 8.94 -5.10
CA GLY A 144 9.80 8.96 -3.65
C GLY A 144 8.87 9.93 -2.92
N ARG A 145 7.91 10.53 -3.63
CA ARG A 145 6.98 11.51 -3.04
C ARG A 145 6.05 10.89 -1.99
N ASP A 146 5.78 9.60 -2.10
CA ASP A 146 4.96 8.81 -1.18
C ASP A 146 5.60 8.66 0.22
N GLN A 147 6.92 8.87 0.32
CA GLN A 147 7.70 8.78 1.57
C GLN A 147 7.94 10.14 2.24
N ILE A 148 7.60 11.23 1.56
CA ILE A 148 7.80 12.60 2.07
C ILE A 148 6.52 13.03 2.77
N THR A 149 6.57 13.12 4.10
CA THR A 149 5.48 13.66 4.91
C THR A 149 5.86 15.03 5.47
N THR A 150 4.86 15.87 5.75
CA THR A 150 5.10 17.19 6.38
C THR A 150 5.79 17.02 7.74
N GLY A 151 6.95 17.65 7.91
CA GLY A 151 7.69 17.69 9.17
C GLY A 151 8.60 16.48 9.45
N VAL A 152 8.58 15.46 8.59
CA VAL A 152 9.53 14.34 8.67
C VAL A 152 10.31 14.29 7.36
N GLU A 153 11.46 14.91 7.32
CA GLU A 153 12.43 14.73 6.25
C GLU A 153 12.95 13.29 6.30
N LYS A 154 12.71 12.54 5.20
CA LYS A 154 13.15 11.15 4.97
C LYS A 154 12.63 10.19 6.04
N GLY A 155 11.71 9.33 5.64
CA GLY A 155 11.12 8.31 6.51
C GLY A 155 12.15 7.68 7.44
N VAL A 156 11.99 7.92 8.71
CA VAL A 156 12.83 7.26 9.74
C VAL A 156 12.55 5.76 9.59
N ARG A 157 13.57 5.02 9.25
CA ARG A 157 13.52 3.56 9.20
C ARG A 157 13.63 3.04 10.63
N TYR A 158 12.57 3.20 11.41
CA TYR A 158 12.55 2.72 12.80
C TYR A 158 12.92 1.23 12.93
N ALA A 159 12.66 0.44 11.90
CA ALA A 159 13.01 -0.96 11.90
C ALA A 159 14.53 -1.19 11.91
N ASP A 160 15.29 -0.37 11.19
CA ASP A 160 16.75 -0.50 11.11
C ASP A 160 17.40 -0.04 12.42
N GLU A 161 16.91 1.05 13.03
CA GLU A 161 17.40 1.54 14.32
C GLU A 161 17.10 0.61 15.49
N VAL A 162 15.89 0.01 15.53
CA VAL A 162 15.51 -0.92 16.60
C VAL A 162 16.30 -2.22 16.53
N LEU A 163 16.72 -2.65 15.34
CA LEU A 163 17.53 -3.85 15.16
C LEU A 163 19.03 -3.61 15.49
N GLU A 164 19.53 -2.38 15.35
CA GLU A 164 20.92 -2.05 15.75
C GLU A 164 21.11 -1.96 17.26
N VAL A 165 20.08 -1.59 18.02
CA VAL A 165 20.15 -1.51 19.50
C VAL A 165 20.21 -2.91 20.16
N LYS A 166 20.00 -4.00 19.41
CA LYS A 166 20.06 -5.38 19.94
C LYS A 166 21.35 -6.15 19.58
N LYS A 167 22.36 -5.47 19.06
CA LYS A 167 23.71 -5.99 18.94
C LYS A 167 24.59 -5.37 20.04
#